data_1e22a79fdd8c5fbee01fb091a5513be3
#
_entry.id   1e22a79fdd8c5fbee01fb091a5513be3
#
_cell.length_a   1.000
_cell.length_b   1.000
_cell.length_c   1.000
_cell.angle_alpha   90.00
_cell.angle_beta   90.00
_cell.angle_gamma   90.00
#
_symmetry.space_group_name_H-M   'P 1'
#
loop_
_entity.id
_entity.type
_entity.pdbx_description
1 polymer ?
#
loop_
_entity_poly.entity_id
_entity_poly.type
_entity_poly.pdbx_seq_one_letter_code
_entity_poly.pdbx_strand_id
1 'polypeptide(L)'
;EELNVGAVRLEEVASAANVSLSTASKALRGKPHVSEKTRIRVIDAARRLGYSAAEAMASMARLSVRDSHGMQDFRVGIIGVDMKGVFSPTILIGAENAFQARSAAALLFNASGNEALFHSGIERMLVQGVSGLLIISRCTDPVPYYVDSPVPVVYAYGPSRDPDDCSVAQDNVESGCLAVRHLLSCGRTRIAIIAGDSEYSVTHERMRGALKALHDAGLQLVGEARFGSWEAEWGRAAARLLLNDGAAFDAEPYGRRGARHA
;
A
#
# COMPACT_ATOMS: atom_id res chain seq x y z
N GLU A 1 -27.94 40.21 7.63
CA GLU A 1 -26.61 40.01 6.98
C GLU A 1 -25.86 38.96 7.76
N GLU A 2 -26.10 37.65 7.43
CA GLU A 2 -25.33 36.54 7.98
C GLU A 2 -23.99 36.48 7.24
N LEU A 3 -22.92 36.82 7.96
CA LEU A 3 -21.55 36.62 7.50
C LEU A 3 -21.29 35.12 7.29
N ASN A 4 -21.21 34.75 6.03
CA ASN A 4 -20.76 33.42 5.62
C ASN A 4 -19.27 33.27 6.00
N VAL A 5 -19.00 32.78 7.21
CA VAL A 5 -17.64 32.43 7.67
C VAL A 5 -17.23 31.14 6.98
N GLY A 6 -16.66 31.26 5.79
CA GLY A 6 -16.05 30.14 5.09
C GLY A 6 -14.98 29.48 5.97
N ALA A 7 -14.93 28.13 5.99
CA ALA A 7 -13.92 27.39 6.74
C ALA A 7 -12.52 27.86 6.30
N VAL A 8 -11.67 28.19 7.26
CA VAL A 8 -10.28 28.62 7.03
C VAL A 8 -9.53 27.53 6.29
N ARG A 9 -8.80 27.89 5.24
CA ARG A 9 -8.04 26.98 4.40
C ARG A 9 -6.58 26.89 4.85
N LEU A 10 -5.93 25.79 4.54
CA LEU A 10 -4.51 25.57 4.87
C LEU A 10 -3.59 26.63 4.22
N GLU A 11 -3.97 27.13 3.02
CA GLU A 11 -3.28 28.22 2.33
C GLU A 11 -3.22 29.51 3.17
N GLU A 12 -4.30 29.82 3.87
CA GLU A 12 -4.38 30.98 4.73
C GLU A 12 -3.47 30.82 5.96
N VAL A 13 -3.40 29.62 6.51
CA VAL A 13 -2.47 29.27 7.59
C VAL A 13 -1.01 29.37 7.11
N ALA A 14 -0.71 28.82 5.94
CA ALA A 14 0.62 28.88 5.35
C ALA A 14 1.07 30.32 5.09
N SER A 15 0.18 31.14 4.52
CA SER A 15 0.42 32.55 4.29
C SER A 15 0.63 33.31 5.60
N ALA A 16 -0.24 33.13 6.60
CA ALA A 16 -0.13 33.77 7.91
C ALA A 16 1.13 33.39 8.69
N ALA A 17 1.62 32.13 8.48
CA ALA A 17 2.86 31.64 9.05
C ALA A 17 4.11 31.97 8.20
N ASN A 18 3.94 32.58 7.03
CA ASN A 18 5.00 32.86 6.05
C ASN A 18 5.85 31.61 5.75
N VAL A 19 5.18 30.53 5.33
CA VAL A 19 5.80 29.27 4.92
C VAL A 19 5.09 28.72 3.67
N SER A 20 5.70 27.73 3.01
CA SER A 20 5.02 27.01 1.93
C SER A 20 3.85 26.19 2.47
N LEU A 21 2.88 25.89 1.61
CA LEU A 21 1.73 25.03 1.93
C LEU A 21 2.19 23.68 2.47
N SER A 22 3.22 23.09 1.85
CA SER A 22 3.79 21.80 2.28
C SER A 22 4.43 21.89 3.67
N THR A 23 5.13 22.99 3.98
CA THR A 23 5.71 23.23 5.30
C THR A 23 4.62 23.39 6.37
N ALA A 24 3.55 24.10 6.06
CA ALA A 24 2.41 24.25 6.97
C ALA A 24 1.75 22.88 7.25
N SER A 25 1.53 22.09 6.23
CA SER A 25 0.98 20.74 6.33
C SER A 25 1.87 19.81 7.20
N LYS A 26 3.19 19.80 6.96
CA LYS A 26 4.15 19.02 7.77
C LYS A 26 4.13 19.46 9.24
N ALA A 27 4.13 20.77 9.48
CA ALA A 27 4.14 21.33 10.82
C ALA A 27 2.91 20.92 11.63
N LEU A 28 1.71 20.99 11.02
CA LEU A 28 0.45 20.63 11.67
C LEU A 28 0.30 19.13 11.92
N ARG A 29 0.87 18.31 11.04
CA ARG A 29 0.87 16.83 11.19
C ARG A 29 2.01 16.29 12.05
N GLY A 30 2.84 17.15 12.63
CA GLY A 30 3.97 16.71 13.47
C GLY A 30 5.12 16.04 12.72
N LYS A 31 5.14 16.08 11.38
CA LYS A 31 6.14 15.38 10.56
C LYS A 31 7.57 15.89 10.82
N PRO A 32 8.61 15.04 10.67
CA PRO A 32 10.01 15.45 10.78
C PRO A 32 10.39 16.47 9.69
N HIS A 33 11.59 17.06 9.83
CA HIS A 33 12.16 18.06 8.90
C HIS A 33 11.50 19.43 8.91
N VAL A 34 10.69 19.76 9.92
CA VAL A 34 10.24 21.13 10.22
C VAL A 34 10.87 21.56 11.54
N SER A 35 11.60 22.68 11.52
CA SER A 35 12.21 23.20 12.75
C SER A 35 11.13 23.52 13.80
N GLU A 36 11.47 23.33 15.09
CA GLU A 36 10.53 23.60 16.20
C GLU A 36 10.01 25.03 16.16
N LYS A 37 10.87 26.00 15.84
CA LYS A 37 10.49 27.40 15.66
C LYS A 37 9.45 27.59 14.55
N THR A 38 9.59 26.87 13.44
CA THR A 38 8.62 26.93 12.32
C THR A 38 7.33 26.24 12.69
N ARG A 39 7.40 25.12 13.40
CA ARG A 39 6.23 24.36 13.88
C ARG A 39 5.37 25.22 14.82
N ILE A 40 5.97 25.85 15.81
CA ILE A 40 5.26 26.75 16.75
C ILE A 40 4.58 27.87 15.97
N ARG A 41 5.27 28.52 15.03
CA ARG A 41 4.72 29.60 14.24
C ARG A 41 3.48 29.20 13.42
N VAL A 42 3.51 28.00 12.82
CA VAL A 42 2.38 27.45 12.05
C VAL A 42 1.22 27.09 12.97
N ILE A 43 1.47 26.46 14.12
CA ILE A 43 0.44 26.10 15.10
C ILE A 43 -0.24 27.38 15.64
N ASP A 44 0.51 28.43 15.94
CA ASP A 44 -0.03 29.70 16.41
C ASP A 44 -0.86 30.40 15.33
N ALA A 45 -0.44 30.36 14.07
CA ALA A 45 -1.21 30.85 12.95
C ALA A 45 -2.53 30.09 12.78
N ALA A 46 -2.49 28.76 12.85
CA ALA A 46 -3.67 27.90 12.77
C ALA A 46 -4.67 28.22 13.89
N ARG A 47 -4.20 28.35 15.14
CA ARG A 47 -5.04 28.70 16.29
C ARG A 47 -5.67 30.10 16.13
N ARG A 48 -4.91 31.10 15.71
CA ARG A 48 -5.43 32.48 15.53
C ARG A 48 -6.49 32.56 14.46
N LEU A 49 -6.37 31.76 13.40
CA LEU A 49 -7.32 31.70 12.30
C LEU A 49 -8.51 30.77 12.59
N GLY A 50 -8.49 30.02 13.68
CA GLY A 50 -9.51 28.99 13.96
C GLY A 50 -9.43 27.79 13.02
N TYR A 51 -8.25 27.51 12.45
CA TYR A 51 -8.06 26.36 11.58
C TYR A 51 -8.06 25.06 12.38
N SER A 52 -8.99 24.17 12.05
CA SER A 52 -9.02 22.80 12.54
C SER A 52 -8.76 21.86 11.36
N ALA A 53 -7.66 21.10 11.42
CA ALA A 53 -7.34 20.10 10.39
C ALA A 53 -8.45 19.04 10.26
N ALA A 54 -9.09 18.66 11.38
CA ALA A 54 -10.21 17.74 11.40
C ALA A 54 -11.47 18.34 10.76
N GLU A 55 -11.77 19.62 11.03
CA GLU A 55 -12.90 20.33 10.43
C GLU A 55 -12.66 20.64 8.95
N ALA A 56 -11.42 20.98 8.56
CA ALA A 56 -11.06 21.17 7.16
C ALA A 56 -11.21 19.85 6.38
N MET A 57 -10.77 18.72 6.93
CA MET A 57 -10.99 17.39 6.33
C MET A 57 -12.49 17.01 6.32
N ALA A 58 -13.22 17.30 7.40
CA ALA A 58 -14.65 17.03 7.47
C ALA A 58 -15.47 17.95 6.57
N SER A 59 -15.04 19.21 6.36
CA SER A 59 -15.69 20.12 5.41
C SER A 59 -15.39 19.77 3.97
N MET A 60 -14.16 19.33 3.65
CA MET A 60 -13.83 18.72 2.34
C MET A 60 -14.67 17.47 2.07
N ALA A 61 -14.79 16.58 3.06
CA ALA A 61 -15.66 15.40 2.95
C ALA A 61 -17.15 15.77 2.82
N ARG A 62 -17.61 16.85 3.46
CA ARG A 62 -19.00 17.32 3.36
C ARG A 62 -19.27 18.10 2.06
N LEU A 63 -18.30 18.82 1.52
CA LEU A 63 -18.41 19.46 0.20
C LEU A 63 -18.52 18.43 -0.91
N SER A 64 -17.83 17.28 -0.77
CA SER A 64 -17.98 16.15 -1.72
C SER A 64 -19.34 15.44 -1.68
N VAL A 65 -20.14 15.67 -0.64
CA VAL A 65 -21.48 15.06 -0.46
C VAL A 65 -22.64 16.03 -0.84
N ARG A 66 -22.36 17.35 -0.93
CA ARG A 66 -23.46 18.34 -1.03
C ARG A 66 -23.77 18.86 -2.44
N ASP A 67 -22.93 18.62 -3.43
CA ASP A 67 -23.17 19.10 -4.78
C ASP A 67 -23.49 17.97 -5.77
N SER A 68 -24.67 17.36 -5.60
CA SER A 68 -25.30 16.51 -6.64
C SER A 68 -25.86 17.33 -7.83
N HIS A 69 -25.51 18.62 -7.95
CA HIS A 69 -25.94 19.50 -9.06
C HIS A 69 -24.81 20.31 -9.68
N GLY A 70 -23.57 19.97 -9.43
CA GLY A 70 -22.39 20.42 -10.15
C GLY A 70 -21.39 19.29 -10.08
N MET A 71 -21.23 18.53 -11.16
CA MET A 71 -20.25 17.45 -11.29
C MET A 71 -18.86 18.06 -11.15
N GLN A 72 -18.41 18.26 -9.91
CA GLN A 72 -17.02 18.56 -9.63
C GLN A 72 -16.26 17.27 -9.92
N ASP A 73 -15.48 17.29 -11.01
CA ASP A 73 -14.63 16.17 -11.45
C ASP A 73 -13.70 15.78 -10.29
N PHE A 74 -14.13 14.84 -9.46
CA PHE A 74 -13.26 14.26 -8.44
C PHE A 74 -12.14 13.50 -9.15
N ARG A 75 -10.91 13.99 -9.01
CA ARG A 75 -9.75 13.44 -9.70
C ARG A 75 -8.81 12.79 -8.71
N VAL A 76 -8.38 11.58 -9.02
CA VAL A 76 -7.36 10.86 -8.24
C VAL A 76 -6.09 10.74 -9.06
N GLY A 77 -4.99 11.20 -8.51
CA GLY A 77 -3.67 10.97 -9.08
C GLY A 77 -3.16 9.59 -8.69
N ILE A 78 -2.84 8.75 -9.65
CA ILE A 78 -2.22 7.45 -9.43
C ILE A 78 -0.75 7.56 -9.80
N ILE A 79 0.13 7.32 -8.84
CA ILE A 79 1.58 7.24 -9.06
C ILE A 79 2.02 5.79 -8.94
N GLY A 80 2.38 5.17 -10.06
CA GLY A 80 3.06 3.89 -10.05
C GLY A 80 4.55 4.07 -9.74
N VAL A 81 5.05 3.49 -8.66
CA VAL A 81 6.49 3.50 -8.35
C VAL A 81 7.26 2.82 -9.48
N ASP A 82 6.83 1.61 -9.86
CA ASP A 82 7.26 0.90 -11.06
C ASP A 82 6.15 -0.07 -11.48
N MET A 83 5.53 0.19 -12.62
CA MET A 83 4.41 -0.61 -13.13
C MET A 83 4.83 -1.94 -13.78
N LYS A 84 6.12 -2.29 -13.76
CA LYS A 84 6.62 -3.61 -14.20
C LYS A 84 6.35 -4.72 -13.19
N GLY A 85 5.91 -4.39 -11.98
CA GLY A 85 5.50 -5.39 -10.97
C GLY A 85 4.33 -6.24 -11.47
N VAL A 86 4.34 -7.54 -11.15
CA VAL A 86 3.33 -8.51 -11.62
C VAL A 86 1.91 -8.12 -11.19
N PHE A 87 1.76 -7.56 -10.00
CA PHE A 87 0.45 -7.21 -9.43
C PHE A 87 0.04 -5.74 -9.61
N SER A 88 0.98 -4.85 -9.95
CA SER A 88 0.69 -3.43 -10.08
C SER A 88 -0.41 -3.13 -11.12
N PRO A 89 -0.44 -3.78 -12.30
CA PRO A 89 -1.53 -3.59 -13.26
C PRO A 89 -2.89 -4.06 -12.73
N THR A 90 -2.94 -5.15 -11.98
CA THR A 90 -4.18 -5.68 -11.40
C THR A 90 -4.75 -4.73 -10.36
N ILE A 91 -3.89 -4.15 -9.53
CA ILE A 91 -4.27 -3.14 -8.53
C ILE A 91 -4.80 -1.88 -9.23
N LEU A 92 -4.13 -1.44 -10.31
CA LEU A 92 -4.58 -0.31 -11.11
C LEU A 92 -5.99 -0.53 -11.66
N ILE A 93 -6.26 -1.70 -12.25
CA ILE A 93 -7.60 -2.04 -12.78
C ILE A 93 -8.65 -2.02 -11.65
N GLY A 94 -8.32 -2.59 -10.49
CA GLY A 94 -9.21 -2.56 -9.33
C GLY A 94 -9.52 -1.14 -8.85
N ALA A 95 -8.52 -0.28 -8.82
CA ALA A 95 -8.66 1.12 -8.45
C ALA A 95 -9.53 1.88 -9.48
N GLU A 96 -9.28 1.69 -10.78
CA GLU A 96 -10.06 2.31 -11.85
C GLU A 96 -11.54 1.93 -11.76
N ASN A 97 -11.86 0.65 -11.58
CA ASN A 97 -13.24 0.19 -11.39
C ASN A 97 -13.91 0.85 -10.17
N ALA A 98 -13.18 1.02 -9.08
CA ALA A 98 -13.68 1.69 -7.88
C ALA A 98 -13.92 3.19 -8.10
N PHE A 99 -13.11 3.85 -8.91
CA PHE A 99 -13.26 5.26 -9.28
C PHE A 99 -14.43 5.47 -10.23
N GLN A 100 -14.58 4.62 -11.25
CA GLN A 100 -15.74 4.65 -12.16
C GLN A 100 -17.07 4.54 -11.40
N ALA A 101 -17.15 3.64 -10.42
CA ALA A 101 -18.33 3.47 -9.58
C ALA A 101 -18.69 4.73 -8.77
N ARG A 102 -17.76 5.68 -8.65
CA ARG A 102 -17.91 6.95 -7.91
C ARG A 102 -17.85 8.19 -8.80
N SER A 103 -17.89 8.02 -10.11
CA SER A 103 -17.75 9.11 -11.09
C SER A 103 -16.48 9.94 -10.90
N ALA A 104 -15.41 9.29 -10.45
CA ALA A 104 -14.09 9.91 -10.27
C ALA A 104 -13.21 9.66 -11.50
N ALA A 105 -12.44 10.66 -11.92
CA ALA A 105 -11.45 10.50 -12.96
C ALA A 105 -10.09 10.10 -12.37
N ALA A 106 -9.34 9.24 -13.04
CA ALA A 106 -8.00 8.86 -12.66
C ALA A 106 -6.96 9.44 -13.62
N LEU A 107 -5.87 9.97 -13.06
CA LEU A 107 -4.68 10.39 -13.80
C LEU A 107 -3.53 9.47 -13.42
N LEU A 108 -2.91 8.79 -14.36
CA LEU A 108 -1.82 7.84 -14.11
C LEU A 108 -0.46 8.45 -14.49
N PHE A 109 0.52 8.29 -13.60
CA PHE A 109 1.92 8.57 -13.84
C PHE A 109 2.78 7.38 -13.40
N ASN A 110 3.66 6.88 -14.25
CA ASN A 110 4.60 5.81 -13.92
C ASN A 110 5.99 6.39 -13.71
N ALA A 111 6.53 6.25 -12.51
CA ALA A 111 7.86 6.72 -12.15
C ALA A 111 8.99 5.78 -12.61
N SER A 112 8.66 4.57 -13.07
CA SER A 112 9.62 3.59 -13.60
C SER A 112 10.80 3.30 -12.66
N GLY A 113 10.58 3.32 -11.34
CA GLY A 113 11.61 3.11 -10.33
C GLY A 113 12.56 4.28 -10.11
N ASN A 114 12.29 5.45 -10.69
CA ASN A 114 13.12 6.64 -10.59
C ASN A 114 12.53 7.64 -9.58
N GLU A 115 13.30 7.99 -8.55
CA GLU A 115 12.88 8.88 -7.47
C GLU A 115 12.54 10.30 -7.98
N ALA A 116 13.35 10.87 -8.86
CA ALA A 116 13.11 12.21 -9.39
C ALA A 116 11.81 12.26 -10.22
N LEU A 117 11.54 11.21 -11.01
CA LEU A 117 10.29 11.08 -11.75
C LEU A 117 9.11 10.87 -10.79
N PHE A 118 9.31 10.14 -9.69
CA PHE A 118 8.27 9.93 -8.68
C PHE A 118 7.81 11.28 -8.08
N HIS A 119 8.74 12.10 -7.61
CA HIS A 119 8.42 13.42 -7.05
C HIS A 119 7.86 14.37 -8.11
N SER A 120 8.42 14.41 -9.31
CA SER A 120 7.89 15.20 -10.43
C SER A 120 6.46 14.77 -10.81
N GLY A 121 6.18 13.47 -10.74
CA GLY A 121 4.83 12.93 -10.95
C GLY A 121 3.83 13.47 -9.94
N ILE A 122 4.19 13.48 -8.66
CA ILE A 122 3.34 14.03 -7.59
C ILE A 122 3.07 15.52 -7.84
N GLU A 123 4.12 16.31 -8.11
CA GLU A 123 3.96 17.75 -8.40
C GLU A 123 3.02 18.00 -9.58
N ARG A 124 3.17 17.24 -10.67
CA ARG A 124 2.28 17.33 -11.83
C ARG A 124 0.83 17.01 -11.50
N MET A 125 0.59 15.96 -10.68
CA MET A 125 -0.76 15.61 -10.26
C MET A 125 -1.39 16.72 -9.41
N LEU A 126 -0.61 17.31 -8.51
CA LEU A 126 -1.08 18.43 -7.67
C LEU A 126 -1.43 19.68 -8.52
N VAL A 127 -0.62 19.99 -9.54
CA VAL A 127 -0.91 21.06 -10.51
C VAL A 127 -2.19 20.79 -11.31
N GLN A 128 -2.49 19.52 -11.61
CA GLN A 128 -3.73 19.11 -12.28
C GLN A 128 -4.95 19.13 -11.35
N GLY A 129 -4.79 19.53 -10.10
CA GLY A 129 -5.88 19.68 -9.15
C GLY A 129 -6.50 18.37 -8.69
N VAL A 130 -5.69 17.31 -8.50
CA VAL A 130 -6.19 16.06 -7.95
C VAL A 130 -6.63 16.23 -6.50
N SER A 131 -7.69 15.53 -6.11
CA SER A 131 -8.27 15.56 -4.76
C SER A 131 -7.59 14.57 -3.79
N GLY A 132 -6.78 13.66 -4.32
CA GLY A 132 -6.02 12.67 -3.55
C GLY A 132 -5.05 11.91 -4.43
N LEU A 133 -4.11 11.19 -3.79
CA LEU A 133 -3.09 10.40 -4.44
C LEU A 133 -3.19 8.93 -4.03
N LEU A 134 -3.08 8.04 -5.01
CA LEU A 134 -2.90 6.60 -4.82
C LEU A 134 -1.48 6.24 -5.28
N ILE A 135 -0.65 5.77 -4.37
CA ILE A 135 0.70 5.30 -4.67
C ILE A 135 0.66 3.78 -4.82
N ILE A 136 0.97 3.28 -6.01
CA ILE A 136 1.04 1.83 -6.26
C ILE A 136 2.50 1.40 -6.27
N SER A 137 2.88 0.55 -5.32
CA SER A 137 4.23 0.03 -5.21
C SER A 137 4.52 -1.06 -6.25
N ARG A 138 5.79 -1.32 -6.52
CA ARG A 138 6.25 -2.43 -7.35
C ARG A 138 6.10 -3.78 -6.65
N CYS A 139 6.31 -3.81 -5.34
CA CYS A 139 6.30 -5.00 -4.50
C CYS A 139 5.67 -4.68 -3.14
N THR A 140 5.66 -5.65 -2.26
CA THR A 140 5.11 -5.51 -0.90
C THR A 140 6.06 -4.83 0.08
N ASP A 141 7.29 -4.55 -0.32
CA ASP A 141 8.22 -3.80 0.51
C ASP A 141 7.76 -2.34 0.66
N PRO A 142 8.09 -1.66 1.76
CA PRO A 142 7.75 -0.26 1.93
C PRO A 142 8.26 0.60 0.78
N VAL A 143 7.41 1.54 0.33
CA VAL A 143 7.78 2.49 -0.72
C VAL A 143 9.04 3.24 -0.29
N PRO A 144 10.12 3.24 -1.09
CA PRO A 144 11.40 3.82 -0.68
C PRO A 144 11.39 5.35 -0.61
N TYR A 145 10.41 5.98 -1.24
CA TYR A 145 10.35 7.42 -1.39
C TYR A 145 9.36 8.04 -0.40
N TYR A 146 9.75 9.19 0.14
CA TYR A 146 8.87 9.98 1.01
C TYR A 146 7.89 10.79 0.17
N VAL A 147 6.61 10.81 0.58
CA VAL A 147 5.57 11.63 -0.06
C VAL A 147 5.17 12.77 0.86
N ASP A 148 5.41 13.99 0.39
CA ASP A 148 4.85 15.20 0.99
C ASP A 148 3.74 15.73 0.11
N SER A 149 2.52 15.73 0.60
CA SER A 149 1.34 16.08 -0.20
C SER A 149 0.33 16.89 0.61
N PRO A 150 -0.22 17.97 0.02
CA PRO A 150 -1.32 18.72 0.63
C PRO A 150 -2.67 17.96 0.56
N VAL A 151 -2.76 16.94 -0.28
CA VAL A 151 -3.95 16.09 -0.43
C VAL A 151 -3.75 14.73 0.22
N PRO A 152 -4.83 14.01 0.59
CA PRO A 152 -4.72 12.66 1.14
C PRO A 152 -3.93 11.72 0.23
N VAL A 153 -3.10 10.88 0.84
CA VAL A 153 -2.31 9.85 0.15
C VAL A 153 -2.65 8.49 0.70
N VAL A 154 -2.87 7.54 -0.19
CA VAL A 154 -3.04 6.12 0.13
C VAL A 154 -1.98 5.31 -0.59
N TYR A 155 -1.32 4.42 0.13
CA TYR A 155 -0.36 3.49 -0.43
C TYR A 155 -1.04 2.13 -0.67
N ALA A 156 -0.77 1.53 -1.81
CA ALA A 156 -1.31 0.21 -2.18
C ALA A 156 -0.20 -0.76 -2.55
N TYR A 157 -0.32 -1.99 -2.09
CA TYR A 157 0.56 -3.12 -2.28
C TYR A 157 1.82 -3.08 -1.38
N GLY A 158 2.69 -2.08 -1.50
CA GLY A 158 3.74 -1.79 -0.54
C GLY A 158 3.32 -0.61 0.35
N PRO A 159 3.49 -0.72 1.68
CA PRO A 159 3.09 0.34 2.60
C PRO A 159 4.01 1.55 2.53
N SER A 160 3.58 2.64 3.14
CA SER A 160 4.48 3.74 3.50
C SER A 160 5.50 3.29 4.55
N ARG A 161 6.63 3.99 4.62
CA ARG A 161 7.57 3.87 5.75
C ARG A 161 7.09 4.57 7.01
N ASP A 162 6.15 5.48 6.87
CA ASP A 162 5.52 6.16 7.99
C ASP A 162 4.28 5.37 8.42
N PRO A 163 4.24 4.84 9.65
CA PRO A 163 3.12 4.03 10.14
C PRO A 163 1.81 4.84 10.27
N ASP A 164 1.90 6.18 10.29
CA ASP A 164 0.74 7.06 10.37
C ASP A 164 0.10 7.29 8.99
N ASP A 165 0.75 6.89 7.90
CA ASP A 165 0.19 6.97 6.56
C ASP A 165 -0.81 5.84 6.28
N CYS A 166 -1.85 6.16 5.50
CA CYS A 166 -2.83 5.17 5.10
C CYS A 166 -2.22 4.18 4.10
N SER A 167 -2.14 2.91 4.48
CA SER A 167 -1.59 1.85 3.63
C SER A 167 -2.54 0.66 3.54
N VAL A 168 -2.69 0.10 2.33
CA VAL A 168 -3.43 -1.13 2.05
C VAL A 168 -2.42 -2.15 1.53
N ALA A 169 -2.01 -3.07 2.38
CA ALA A 169 -1.02 -4.08 2.08
C ALA A 169 -1.51 -5.47 2.49
N GLN A 170 -0.87 -6.50 1.94
CA GLN A 170 -1.16 -7.89 2.31
C GLN A 170 -0.52 -8.22 3.67
N ASP A 171 -1.24 -8.93 4.53
CA ASP A 171 -0.65 -9.61 5.67
C ASP A 171 0.04 -10.90 5.19
N ASN A 172 1.32 -10.78 4.88
CA ASN A 172 2.11 -11.88 4.36
C ASN A 172 2.42 -12.92 5.45
N VAL A 173 2.51 -12.51 6.71
CA VAL A 173 2.71 -13.46 7.82
C VAL A 173 1.48 -14.33 7.97
N GLU A 174 0.29 -13.74 8.02
CA GLU A 174 -0.95 -14.50 8.10
C GLU A 174 -1.19 -15.33 6.84
N SER A 175 -0.80 -14.86 5.66
CA SER A 175 -0.85 -15.64 4.41
C SER A 175 -0.03 -16.94 4.51
N GLY A 176 1.16 -16.89 5.09
CA GLY A 176 1.97 -18.06 5.37
C GLY A 176 1.34 -19.00 6.40
N CYS A 177 0.78 -18.45 7.48
CA CYS A 177 0.05 -19.21 8.48
C CYS A 177 -1.15 -19.93 7.88
N LEU A 178 -1.97 -19.23 7.10
CA LEU A 178 -3.18 -19.80 6.48
C LEU A 178 -2.86 -20.94 5.52
N ALA A 179 -1.80 -20.81 4.71
CA ALA A 179 -1.38 -21.88 3.80
C ALA A 179 -1.05 -23.15 4.55
N VAL A 180 -0.26 -23.09 5.62
CA VAL A 180 0.09 -24.27 6.43
C VAL A 180 -1.12 -24.81 7.18
N ARG A 181 -1.92 -23.97 7.83
CA ARG A 181 -3.15 -24.39 8.53
C ARG A 181 -4.11 -25.11 7.58
N HIS A 182 -4.23 -24.65 6.33
CA HIS A 182 -5.03 -25.32 5.33
C HIS A 182 -4.49 -26.74 5.03
N LEU A 183 -3.18 -26.89 4.82
CA LEU A 183 -2.57 -28.20 4.59
C LEU A 183 -2.80 -29.14 5.79
N LEU A 184 -2.63 -28.65 7.01
CA LEU A 184 -2.88 -29.40 8.24
C LEU A 184 -4.35 -29.83 8.35
N SER A 185 -5.30 -28.96 8.00
CA SER A 185 -6.74 -29.31 8.00
C SER A 185 -7.07 -30.39 6.95
N CYS A 186 -6.25 -30.52 5.91
CA CYS A 186 -6.32 -31.60 4.92
C CYS A 186 -5.56 -32.87 5.36
N GLY A 187 -5.07 -32.93 6.61
CA GLY A 187 -4.31 -34.08 7.13
C GLY A 187 -2.87 -34.17 6.62
N ARG A 188 -2.33 -33.09 6.05
CA ARG A 188 -0.95 -33.05 5.56
C ARG A 188 -0.04 -32.59 6.69
N THR A 189 0.92 -33.42 7.10
CA THR A 189 1.82 -33.13 8.24
C THR A 189 3.29 -33.03 7.82
N ARG A 190 3.64 -33.49 6.63
CA ARG A 190 5.00 -33.43 6.09
C ARG A 190 5.09 -32.36 5.02
N ILE A 191 5.34 -31.13 5.44
CA ILE A 191 5.25 -29.92 4.62
C ILE A 191 6.65 -29.45 4.24
N ALA A 192 6.90 -29.27 2.94
CA ALA A 192 8.07 -28.61 2.39
C ALA A 192 7.68 -27.24 1.84
N ILE A 193 8.62 -26.28 1.82
CA ILE A 193 8.37 -24.93 1.34
C ILE A 193 9.27 -24.59 0.16
N ILE A 194 8.65 -24.17 -0.94
CA ILE A 194 9.29 -23.51 -2.06
C ILE A 194 8.92 -22.05 -1.97
N ALA A 195 9.92 -21.19 -1.77
CA ALA A 195 9.75 -19.76 -1.58
C ALA A 195 10.23 -18.99 -2.81
N GLY A 196 9.85 -17.71 -2.87
CA GLY A 196 10.34 -16.78 -3.86
C GLY A 196 11.75 -16.29 -3.55
N ASP A 197 12.12 -15.18 -4.19
CA ASP A 197 13.43 -14.55 -4.04
C ASP A 197 13.63 -14.02 -2.61
N SER A 198 14.76 -14.38 -2.01
CA SER A 198 15.13 -14.00 -0.65
C SER A 198 15.46 -12.52 -0.48
N GLU A 199 15.62 -11.76 -1.55
CA GLU A 199 15.82 -10.31 -1.48
C GLU A 199 14.56 -9.54 -1.06
N TYR A 200 13.36 -10.17 -1.18
CA TYR A 200 12.09 -9.54 -0.87
C TYR A 200 11.60 -9.88 0.55
N SER A 201 11.14 -8.87 1.29
CA SER A 201 10.61 -9.05 2.65
C SER A 201 9.40 -9.99 2.68
N VAL A 202 8.56 -9.98 1.64
CA VAL A 202 7.41 -10.88 1.50
C VAL A 202 7.78 -12.36 1.62
N THR A 203 8.94 -12.75 1.10
CA THR A 203 9.43 -14.13 1.17
C THR A 203 9.69 -14.54 2.61
N HIS A 204 10.36 -13.67 3.38
CA HIS A 204 10.64 -13.92 4.79
C HIS A 204 9.40 -13.84 5.67
N GLU A 205 8.49 -12.92 5.38
CA GLU A 205 7.23 -12.79 6.12
C GLU A 205 6.35 -14.03 5.97
N ARG A 206 6.14 -14.52 4.75
CA ARG A 206 5.40 -15.76 4.49
C ARG A 206 6.06 -16.95 5.12
N MET A 207 7.39 -17.04 5.03
CA MET A 207 8.18 -18.09 5.70
C MET A 207 7.96 -18.06 7.22
N ARG A 208 8.08 -16.88 7.84
CA ARG A 208 7.84 -16.71 9.28
C ARG A 208 6.45 -17.17 9.70
N GLY A 209 5.42 -16.83 8.91
CA GLY A 209 4.05 -17.28 9.15
C GLY A 209 3.90 -18.80 9.02
N ALA A 210 4.48 -19.38 7.98
CA ALA A 210 4.45 -20.83 7.76
C ALA A 210 5.15 -21.59 8.89
N LEU A 211 6.35 -21.16 9.28
CA LEU A 211 7.10 -21.77 10.39
C LEU A 211 6.37 -21.63 11.73
N LYS A 212 5.73 -20.49 11.97
CA LYS A 212 4.90 -20.29 13.16
C LYS A 212 3.76 -21.32 13.20
N ALA A 213 3.02 -21.51 12.11
CA ALA A 213 1.90 -22.45 12.07
C ALA A 213 2.35 -23.91 12.22
N LEU A 214 3.51 -24.29 11.67
CA LEU A 214 4.12 -25.60 11.91
C LEU A 214 4.49 -25.80 13.38
N HIS A 215 5.17 -24.83 13.98
CA HIS A 215 5.56 -24.85 15.39
C HIS A 215 4.34 -24.97 16.31
N ASP A 216 3.29 -24.19 16.07
CA ASP A 216 2.04 -24.24 16.84
C ASP A 216 1.36 -25.61 16.76
N ALA A 217 1.60 -26.37 15.68
CA ALA A 217 1.13 -27.74 15.50
C ALA A 217 2.11 -28.83 16.01
N GLY A 218 3.24 -28.45 16.60
CA GLY A 218 4.27 -29.38 17.05
C GLY A 218 5.02 -30.05 15.90
N LEU A 219 5.05 -29.45 14.72
CA LEU A 219 5.66 -29.97 13.50
C LEU A 219 6.87 -29.12 13.09
N GLN A 220 7.70 -29.70 12.24
CA GLN A 220 8.84 -29.05 11.63
C GLN A 220 8.74 -29.13 10.10
N LEU A 221 9.43 -28.23 9.43
CA LEU A 221 9.58 -28.26 7.99
C LEU A 221 10.32 -29.54 7.55
N VAL A 222 9.87 -30.13 6.46
CA VAL A 222 10.58 -31.25 5.84
C VAL A 222 11.72 -30.72 4.97
N GLY A 223 12.94 -30.99 5.39
CA GLY A 223 14.13 -30.47 4.74
C GLY A 223 14.29 -28.96 4.94
N GLU A 224 15.03 -28.34 4.03
CA GLU A 224 15.24 -26.90 4.02
C GLU A 224 14.30 -26.20 3.02
N ALA A 225 13.87 -24.99 3.34
CA ALA A 225 13.13 -24.14 2.39
C ALA A 225 14.00 -23.82 1.17
N ARG A 226 13.40 -23.87 -0.01
CA ARG A 226 14.09 -23.55 -1.26
C ARG A 226 13.70 -22.15 -1.71
N PHE A 227 14.71 -21.28 -1.89
CA PHE A 227 14.54 -19.88 -2.30
C PHE A 227 14.98 -19.69 -3.75
N GLY A 228 14.27 -18.86 -4.50
CA GLY A 228 14.62 -18.53 -5.89
C GLY A 228 13.63 -17.57 -6.51
N SER A 229 13.63 -17.45 -7.83
CA SER A 229 12.82 -16.45 -8.55
C SER A 229 11.30 -16.69 -8.39
N TRP A 230 10.51 -15.68 -8.75
CA TRP A 230 9.03 -15.77 -8.81
C TRP A 230 8.51 -16.45 -10.08
N GLU A 231 9.41 -17.04 -10.87
CA GLU A 231 9.06 -17.69 -12.12
C GLU A 231 8.55 -19.12 -11.92
N ALA A 232 7.60 -19.54 -12.75
CA ALA A 232 7.04 -20.90 -12.68
C ALA A 232 8.11 -21.99 -12.92
N GLU A 233 9.17 -21.66 -13.65
CA GLU A 233 10.31 -22.56 -13.90
C GLU A 233 11.08 -22.86 -12.63
N TRP A 234 11.29 -21.86 -11.78
CA TRP A 234 11.89 -22.06 -10.46
C TRP A 234 11.06 -23.02 -9.63
N GLY A 235 9.74 -22.81 -9.54
CA GLY A 235 8.86 -23.69 -8.77
C GLY A 235 8.97 -25.16 -9.23
N ARG A 236 9.00 -25.41 -10.55
CA ARG A 236 9.18 -26.75 -11.12
C ARG A 236 10.55 -27.34 -10.80
N ALA A 237 11.61 -26.54 -10.91
CA ALA A 237 12.96 -26.99 -10.61
C ALA A 237 13.14 -27.32 -9.13
N ALA A 238 12.66 -26.47 -8.23
CA ALA A 238 12.73 -26.66 -6.79
C ALA A 238 11.93 -27.89 -6.34
N ALA A 239 10.75 -28.13 -6.92
CA ALA A 239 9.96 -29.32 -6.64
C ALA A 239 10.71 -30.61 -7.04
N ARG A 240 11.38 -30.63 -8.21
CA ARG A 240 12.21 -31.76 -8.64
C ARG A 240 13.40 -31.99 -7.69
N LEU A 241 14.05 -30.92 -7.24
CA LEU A 241 15.15 -31.03 -6.28
C LEU A 241 14.67 -31.65 -4.96
N LEU A 242 13.55 -31.20 -4.41
CA LEU A 242 12.97 -31.75 -3.19
C LEU A 242 12.65 -33.27 -3.34
N LEU A 243 12.12 -33.66 -4.49
CA LEU A 243 11.83 -35.08 -4.77
C LEU A 243 13.12 -35.92 -4.90
N ASN A 244 14.15 -35.40 -5.56
CA ASN A 244 15.42 -36.08 -5.75
C ASN A 244 16.22 -36.21 -4.44
N ASP A 245 16.10 -35.22 -3.55
CA ASP A 245 16.74 -35.26 -2.22
C ASP A 245 16.05 -36.23 -1.26
N GLY A 246 15.04 -36.99 -1.73
CA GLY A 246 14.30 -37.96 -0.92
C GLY A 246 13.41 -37.29 0.14
N ALA A 247 13.10 -36.03 0.00
CA ALA A 247 12.20 -35.34 0.91
C ALA A 247 10.82 -35.99 0.88
N ALA A 248 10.46 -36.65 1.97
CA ALA A 248 9.18 -37.35 2.09
C ALA A 248 8.09 -36.36 2.53
N PHE A 249 7.64 -35.47 1.65
CA PHE A 249 6.55 -34.54 1.92
C PHE A 249 5.19 -35.05 1.40
N ASP A 250 4.09 -34.54 1.98
CA ASP A 250 2.72 -34.95 1.63
C ASP A 250 2.25 -34.20 0.38
N ALA A 251 2.77 -34.56 -0.78
CA ALA A 251 2.31 -34.06 -2.07
C ALA A 251 1.23 -34.95 -2.66
N GLU A 252 0.05 -34.40 -2.99
CA GLU A 252 -0.80 -35.04 -4.00
C GLU A 252 -0.56 -34.36 -5.34
N PRO A 253 -0.36 -35.12 -6.43
CA PRO A 253 -0.31 -34.51 -7.76
C PRO A 253 -1.65 -33.84 -8.04
N TYR A 254 -1.59 -32.58 -8.38
CA TYR A 254 -2.74 -31.79 -8.84
C TYR A 254 -3.29 -32.46 -10.10
N GLY A 255 -4.36 -33.27 -9.96
CA GLY A 255 -4.93 -33.99 -11.11
C GLY A 255 -5.66 -35.30 -10.83
N ARG A 256 -5.70 -35.82 -9.59
CA ARG A 256 -6.51 -37.01 -9.27
C ARG A 256 -7.78 -36.69 -8.47
N ARG A 257 -8.58 -35.70 -8.90
CA ARG A 257 -10.01 -35.69 -8.60
C ARG A 257 -10.75 -36.27 -9.78
N GLY A 258 -10.97 -37.56 -9.78
CA GLY A 258 -11.74 -38.16 -10.86
C GLY A 258 -11.79 -39.71 -10.90
N ALA A 259 -11.28 -40.40 -9.88
CA ALA A 259 -11.31 -41.88 -9.90
C ALA A 259 -11.62 -42.47 -8.53
N ARG A 260 -12.70 -42.02 -7.88
CA ARG A 260 -13.37 -42.83 -6.84
C ARG A 260 -14.86 -42.48 -6.86
N HIS A 261 -15.57 -43.03 -7.83
CA HIS A 261 -16.97 -43.45 -7.80
C HIS A 261 -17.20 -44.27 -9.08
N ALA A 262 -16.94 -45.52 -8.99
CA ALA A 262 -17.55 -46.62 -9.71
C ALA A 262 -17.52 -47.85 -8.80
#